data_7a768a9bec263f308f0d37ef1e1648d4
#
_entry.id   7a768a9bec263f308f0d37ef1e1648d4
#
_cell.length_a   1.000
_cell.length_b   1.000
_cell.length_c   1.000
_cell.angle_alpha   90.00
_cell.angle_beta   90.00
_cell.angle_gamma   90.00
#
_symmetry.space_group_name_H-M   'P 1'
#
loop_
_entity.id
_entity.type
_entity.pdbx_description
1 polymer ?
#
loop_
_entity_poly.entity_id
_entity_poly.type
_entity_poly.pdbx_seq_one_letter_code
_entity_poly.pdbx_strand_id
1 'polypeptide(L)'
;MRRKGVTQVSLSVLAFYNGLTEAAKGYRYLERYGSLLDYLAVFQIAITPDGDLSGRISPRLIDEAHSLGIKVFPVISNLTPRGQFSTPLISRLIREGDFANQVFYNIRDFLARNRFDGVNLDLEHAQAGDRQLYTRFIQGWVRLFQQANFPVTLDVPAKTADEPMAEWKGVFDYRALGRVVDGAVIMTYEEHWPGSEPGSVASLPWVTKVIDYALSEMPASKIFMGIPLYGYDWPSRGAGRAISYPQAMDLARRFGAPLQWDAQQHSTYFNYTLMGERHTVYFEDPRSLREKVNLAKNRNLRGIALWEMNLSYPEFWRTLQTIL
;
A
#
# COMPACT_ATOMS: atom_id res chain seq x y z
N MET A 1 1.09 11.30 -43.03
CA MET A 1 1.57 11.42 -41.64
C MET A 1 1.19 10.17 -40.89
N ARG A 2 2.14 9.27 -40.59
CA ARG A 2 1.91 8.07 -39.76
C ARG A 2 1.81 8.54 -38.29
N ARG A 3 0.67 8.32 -37.65
CA ARG A 3 0.53 8.47 -36.19
C ARG A 3 1.55 7.54 -35.55
N LYS A 4 2.55 8.09 -34.84
CA LYS A 4 3.43 7.32 -33.96
C LYS A 4 2.52 6.64 -32.95
N GLY A 5 2.48 5.31 -32.94
CA GLY A 5 1.79 4.53 -31.94
C GLY A 5 2.39 4.91 -30.58
N VAL A 6 1.56 5.42 -29.70
CA VAL A 6 1.89 5.57 -28.28
C VAL A 6 2.04 4.13 -27.79
N THR A 7 3.26 3.72 -27.51
CA THR A 7 3.51 2.48 -26.77
C THR A 7 2.84 2.65 -25.42
N GLN A 8 1.71 1.98 -25.23
CA GLN A 8 1.01 1.96 -23.95
C GLN A 8 1.98 1.32 -22.95
N VAL A 9 2.46 2.09 -21.98
CA VAL A 9 3.32 1.57 -20.92
C VAL A 9 2.49 0.53 -20.15
N SER A 10 2.98 -0.70 -20.09
CA SER A 10 2.34 -1.75 -19.29
C SER A 10 2.30 -1.32 -17.83
N LEU A 11 1.12 -1.32 -17.25
CA LEU A 11 0.92 -0.95 -15.83
C LEU A 11 1.48 -2.05 -14.94
N SER A 12 2.50 -1.76 -14.14
CA SER A 12 3.06 -2.73 -13.19
C SER A 12 2.12 -2.98 -12.01
N VAL A 13 2.10 -4.21 -11.51
CA VAL A 13 1.32 -4.60 -10.34
C VAL A 13 2.24 -5.00 -9.20
N LEU A 14 2.19 -4.24 -8.11
CA LEU A 14 2.79 -4.56 -6.83
C LEU A 14 1.67 -5.06 -5.91
N ALA A 15 1.87 -6.21 -5.26
CA ALA A 15 0.91 -6.70 -4.28
C ALA A 15 1.57 -6.84 -2.91
N PHE A 16 0.92 -6.30 -1.87
CA PHE A 16 1.32 -6.54 -0.51
C PHE A 16 0.81 -7.89 -0.03
N TYR A 17 1.70 -8.65 0.57
CA TYR A 17 1.41 -9.94 1.18
C TYR A 17 1.69 -9.89 2.68
N ASN A 18 0.65 -10.13 3.47
CA ASN A 18 0.73 -10.17 4.93
C ASN A 18 0.39 -11.58 5.43
N GLY A 19 1.34 -12.49 5.36
CA GLY A 19 1.13 -13.89 5.77
C GLY A 19 2.43 -14.54 6.24
N LEU A 20 2.35 -15.24 7.39
CA LEU A 20 3.50 -15.93 7.98
C LEU A 20 3.79 -17.29 7.32
N THR A 21 2.80 -17.87 6.68
CA THR A 21 2.89 -19.24 6.11
C THR A 21 2.11 -19.35 4.80
N GLU A 22 2.38 -20.41 4.06
CA GLU A 22 1.67 -20.80 2.84
C GLU A 22 0.18 -21.15 3.07
N ALA A 23 -0.23 -21.31 4.33
CA ALA A 23 -1.64 -21.49 4.69
C ALA A 23 -2.47 -20.20 4.54
N ALA A 24 -1.82 -19.03 4.47
CA ALA A 24 -2.49 -17.77 4.25
C ALA A 24 -3.23 -17.75 2.90
N LYS A 25 -4.39 -17.12 2.88
CA LYS A 25 -5.26 -17.09 1.69
C LYS A 25 -4.56 -16.45 0.48
N GLY A 26 -3.73 -15.41 0.72
CA GLY A 26 -2.96 -14.72 -0.29
C GLY A 26 -1.98 -15.63 -1.04
N TYR A 27 -1.42 -16.65 -0.39
CA TYR A 27 -0.51 -17.60 -1.03
C TYR A 27 -1.20 -18.37 -2.16
N ARG A 28 -2.44 -18.84 -1.96
CA ARG A 28 -3.22 -19.50 -3.01
C ARG A 28 -3.54 -18.59 -4.19
N TYR A 29 -3.65 -17.28 -3.94
CA TYR A 29 -3.80 -16.29 -5.02
C TYR A 29 -2.48 -16.01 -5.73
N LEU A 30 -1.35 -16.05 -5.03
CA LEU A 30 -0.03 -15.99 -5.66
C LEU A 30 0.15 -17.18 -6.64
N GLU A 31 -0.09 -18.42 -6.21
CA GLU A 31 -0.01 -19.60 -7.07
C GLU A 31 -0.91 -19.48 -8.32
N ARG A 32 -2.11 -18.93 -8.17
CA ARG A 32 -3.10 -18.89 -9.25
C ARG A 32 -3.01 -17.69 -10.16
N TYR A 33 -2.65 -16.54 -9.64
CA TYR A 33 -2.71 -15.24 -10.33
C TYR A 33 -1.38 -14.48 -10.29
N GLY A 34 -0.32 -15.11 -9.80
CA GLY A 34 1.00 -14.46 -9.68
C GLY A 34 1.54 -13.94 -10.99
N SER A 35 1.19 -14.56 -12.13
CA SER A 35 1.56 -14.06 -13.45
C SER A 35 1.04 -12.64 -13.79
N LEU A 36 0.13 -12.10 -12.96
CA LEU A 36 -0.34 -10.71 -13.06
C LEU A 36 0.53 -9.73 -12.26
N LEU A 37 1.48 -10.24 -11.46
CA LEU A 37 2.28 -9.44 -10.54
C LEU A 37 3.69 -9.21 -11.09
N ASP A 38 4.20 -8.02 -10.93
CA ASP A 38 5.61 -7.68 -11.15
C ASP A 38 6.40 -7.68 -9.83
N TYR A 39 5.74 -7.31 -8.72
CA TYR A 39 6.34 -7.16 -7.41
C TYR A 39 5.47 -7.78 -6.32
N LEU A 40 6.12 -8.46 -5.38
CA LEU A 40 5.51 -8.94 -4.13
C LEU A 40 6.18 -8.22 -2.96
N ALA A 41 5.46 -7.33 -2.29
CA ALA A 41 5.92 -6.65 -1.09
C ALA A 41 5.47 -7.46 0.15
N VAL A 42 6.41 -8.09 0.86
CA VAL A 42 6.09 -8.98 1.98
C VAL A 42 6.15 -8.24 3.30
N PHE A 43 4.99 -7.99 3.89
CA PHE A 43 4.80 -7.18 5.08
C PHE A 43 4.98 -8.01 6.36
N GLN A 44 6.23 -8.27 6.77
CA GLN A 44 6.52 -9.15 7.92
C GLN A 44 7.76 -8.73 8.74
N ILE A 45 8.51 -7.71 8.33
CA ILE A 45 9.77 -7.37 8.98
C ILE A 45 9.67 -6.01 9.65
N ALA A 46 9.91 -5.99 10.97
CA ALA A 46 9.95 -4.76 11.75
C ALA A 46 11.34 -4.54 12.37
N ILE A 47 11.75 -3.28 12.45
CA ILE A 47 12.95 -2.86 13.16
C ILE A 47 12.64 -2.88 14.66
N THR A 48 13.50 -3.53 15.45
CA THR A 48 13.37 -3.53 16.92
C THR A 48 13.97 -2.26 17.53
N PRO A 49 13.65 -1.93 18.80
CA PRO A 49 14.29 -0.80 19.48
C PRO A 49 15.83 -0.88 19.56
N ASP A 50 16.39 -2.09 19.51
CA ASP A 50 17.84 -2.30 19.55
C ASP A 50 18.50 -2.24 18.16
N GLY A 51 17.69 -2.05 17.09
CA GLY A 51 18.16 -1.95 15.72
C GLY A 51 18.27 -3.28 14.99
N ASP A 52 17.85 -4.38 15.61
CA ASP A 52 17.75 -5.68 14.96
C ASP A 52 16.45 -5.78 14.13
N LEU A 53 16.33 -6.85 13.36
CA LEU A 53 15.13 -7.14 12.59
C LEU A 53 14.33 -8.26 13.28
N SER A 54 13.06 -8.02 13.47
CA SER A 54 12.09 -9.02 13.93
C SER A 54 11.18 -9.46 12.79
N GLY A 55 10.71 -10.71 12.87
CA GLY A 55 9.87 -11.31 11.84
C GLY A 55 10.63 -12.28 10.93
N ARG A 56 9.91 -12.89 10.03
CA ARG A 56 10.46 -13.85 9.07
C ARG A 56 9.61 -13.91 7.82
N ILE A 57 10.24 -14.25 6.71
CA ILE A 57 9.56 -14.51 5.43
C ILE A 57 9.89 -15.96 5.03
N SER A 58 8.89 -16.72 4.61
CA SER A 58 9.08 -18.10 4.18
C SER A 58 9.98 -18.15 2.93
N PRO A 59 11.08 -18.95 2.94
CA PRO A 59 11.89 -19.15 1.73
C PRO A 59 11.06 -19.73 0.57
N ARG A 60 10.08 -20.58 0.85
CA ARG A 60 9.19 -21.14 -0.16
C ARG A 60 8.33 -20.06 -0.84
N LEU A 61 7.88 -19.02 -0.11
CA LEU A 61 7.17 -17.90 -0.69
C LEU A 61 8.06 -17.15 -1.70
N ILE A 62 9.34 -16.96 -1.35
CA ILE A 62 10.32 -16.28 -2.21
C ILE A 62 10.58 -17.12 -3.46
N ASP A 63 10.83 -18.42 -3.29
CA ASP A 63 11.06 -19.34 -4.41
C ASP A 63 9.87 -19.42 -5.36
N GLU A 64 8.65 -19.49 -4.82
CA GLU A 64 7.42 -19.44 -5.62
C GLU A 64 7.29 -18.15 -6.41
N ALA A 65 7.46 -17.01 -5.76
CA ALA A 65 7.40 -15.72 -6.45
C ALA A 65 8.46 -15.61 -7.57
N HIS A 66 9.70 -16.02 -7.29
CA HIS A 66 10.78 -16.03 -8.28
C HIS A 66 10.49 -16.98 -9.44
N SER A 67 9.88 -18.16 -9.19
CA SER A 67 9.49 -19.10 -10.25
C SER A 67 8.48 -18.51 -11.23
N LEU A 68 7.68 -17.53 -10.76
CA LEU A 68 6.71 -16.79 -11.55
C LEU A 68 7.29 -15.50 -12.18
N GLY A 69 8.59 -15.23 -11.97
CA GLY A 69 9.26 -14.01 -12.45
C GLY A 69 8.96 -12.75 -11.64
N ILE A 70 8.39 -12.90 -10.44
CA ILE A 70 8.00 -11.78 -9.56
C ILE A 70 9.20 -11.35 -8.72
N LYS A 71 9.45 -10.05 -8.63
CA LYS A 71 10.46 -9.48 -7.73
C LYS A 71 9.92 -9.39 -6.30
N VAL A 72 10.68 -9.88 -5.33
CA VAL A 72 10.27 -9.93 -3.93
C VAL A 72 10.99 -8.85 -3.12
N PHE A 73 10.20 -7.97 -2.51
CA PHE A 73 10.67 -6.88 -1.64
C PHE A 73 10.13 -7.11 -0.22
N PRO A 74 10.98 -7.33 0.80
CA PRO A 74 10.48 -7.27 2.17
C PRO A 74 10.07 -5.84 2.50
N VAL A 75 8.95 -5.68 3.18
CA VAL A 75 8.56 -4.41 3.78
C VAL A 75 9.27 -4.28 5.11
N ILE A 76 10.08 -3.24 5.25
CA ILE A 76 10.77 -2.89 6.49
C ILE A 76 10.00 -1.76 7.16
N SER A 77 9.47 -2.04 8.34
CA SER A 77 8.61 -1.09 9.07
C SER A 77 9.16 -0.76 10.46
N ASN A 78 8.70 0.36 11.02
CA ASN A 78 8.91 0.71 12.43
C ASN A 78 7.71 0.32 13.31
N LEU A 79 7.01 -0.77 12.94
CA LEU A 79 5.88 -1.30 13.72
C LEU A 79 6.34 -1.94 15.02
N THR A 80 5.61 -1.66 16.09
CA THR A 80 5.71 -2.37 17.35
C THR A 80 5.01 -3.75 17.27
N PRO A 81 5.27 -4.68 18.19
CA PRO A 81 4.51 -5.93 18.29
C PRO A 81 3.00 -5.76 18.49
N ARG A 82 2.55 -4.56 18.86
CA ARG A 82 1.13 -4.21 19.00
C ARG A 82 0.51 -3.66 17.72
N GLY A 83 1.27 -3.62 16.61
CA GLY A 83 0.81 -3.10 15.33
C GLY A 83 0.69 -1.57 15.25
N GLN A 84 1.44 -0.84 16.07
CA GLN A 84 1.49 0.62 16.05
C GLN A 84 2.85 1.09 15.55
N PHE A 85 2.90 2.11 14.72
CA PHE A 85 4.16 2.73 14.31
C PHE A 85 4.84 3.45 15.48
N SER A 86 6.14 3.21 15.64
CA SER A 86 6.93 3.72 16.77
C SER A 86 7.56 5.08 16.47
N THR A 87 6.94 6.16 16.94
CA THR A 87 7.53 7.51 16.87
C THR A 87 8.92 7.58 17.55
N PRO A 88 9.16 6.96 18.72
CA PRO A 88 10.51 6.96 19.31
C PRO A 88 11.56 6.29 18.41
N LEU A 89 11.22 5.17 17.77
CA LEU A 89 12.16 4.45 16.91
C LEU A 89 12.50 5.25 15.65
N ILE A 90 11.50 5.79 14.94
CA ILE A 90 11.77 6.61 13.77
C ILE A 90 12.54 7.90 14.14
N SER A 91 12.24 8.51 15.30
CA SER A 91 12.98 9.67 15.78
C SER A 91 14.45 9.35 16.01
N ARG A 92 14.75 8.16 16.55
CA ARG A 92 16.11 7.67 16.74
C ARG A 92 16.82 7.41 15.42
N LEU A 93 16.17 6.75 14.47
CA LEU A 93 16.72 6.48 13.14
C LEU A 93 17.15 7.76 12.41
N ILE A 94 16.36 8.82 12.49
CA ILE A 94 16.63 10.06 11.76
C ILE A 94 17.66 10.98 12.46
N ARG A 95 18.00 10.73 13.73
CA ARG A 95 18.90 11.56 14.55
C ARG A 95 20.21 10.91 14.90
N GLU A 96 20.25 9.59 15.09
CA GLU A 96 21.43 8.85 15.54
C GLU A 96 22.05 8.10 14.35
N GLY A 97 23.05 8.73 13.71
CA GLY A 97 23.68 8.19 12.50
C GLY A 97 24.30 6.79 12.69
N ASP A 98 24.94 6.51 13.83
CA ASP A 98 25.53 5.19 14.11
C ASP A 98 24.44 4.13 14.23
N PHE A 99 23.32 4.45 14.89
CA PHE A 99 22.17 3.55 14.98
C PHE A 99 21.54 3.32 13.61
N ALA A 100 21.34 4.37 12.82
CA ALA A 100 20.82 4.25 11.47
C ALA A 100 21.72 3.39 10.57
N ASN A 101 23.04 3.52 10.70
CA ASN A 101 24.00 2.70 9.98
C ASN A 101 23.94 1.23 10.42
N GLN A 102 23.87 0.96 11.72
CA GLN A 102 23.69 -0.41 12.24
C GLN A 102 22.44 -1.06 11.62
N VAL A 103 21.30 -0.37 11.68
CA VAL A 103 20.05 -0.87 11.11
C VAL A 103 20.16 -1.09 9.60
N PHE A 104 20.78 -0.15 8.88
CA PHE A 104 21.02 -0.30 7.44
C PHE A 104 21.81 -1.59 7.13
N TYR A 105 22.91 -1.85 7.84
CA TYR A 105 23.72 -3.06 7.63
C TYR A 105 22.93 -4.33 7.95
N ASN A 106 22.13 -4.33 9.01
CA ASN A 106 21.26 -5.46 9.35
C ASN A 106 20.25 -5.74 8.25
N ILE A 107 19.61 -4.69 7.67
CA ILE A 107 18.68 -4.84 6.55
C ILE A 107 19.43 -5.35 5.31
N ARG A 108 20.53 -4.71 4.91
CA ARG A 108 21.32 -5.11 3.72
C ARG A 108 21.71 -6.59 3.78
N ASP A 109 22.22 -7.03 4.93
CA ASP A 109 22.65 -8.42 5.13
C ASP A 109 21.46 -9.39 5.13
N PHE A 110 20.31 -8.96 5.64
CA PHE A 110 19.06 -9.71 5.56
C PHE A 110 18.60 -9.85 4.10
N LEU A 111 18.62 -8.77 3.31
CA LEU A 111 18.26 -8.79 1.89
C LEU A 111 19.16 -9.77 1.12
N ALA A 112 20.47 -9.67 1.28
CA ALA A 112 21.44 -10.49 0.56
C ALA A 112 21.31 -11.99 0.91
N ARG A 113 21.20 -12.31 2.21
CA ARG A 113 21.11 -13.72 2.66
C ARG A 113 19.84 -14.41 2.20
N ASN A 114 18.74 -13.67 2.02
CA ASN A 114 17.43 -14.23 1.64
C ASN A 114 17.10 -14.04 0.17
N ARG A 115 18.01 -13.54 -0.66
CA ARG A 115 17.83 -13.38 -2.12
C ARG A 115 16.67 -12.45 -2.50
N PHE A 116 16.48 -11.37 -1.74
CA PHE A 116 15.50 -10.35 -2.09
C PHE A 116 15.98 -9.48 -3.26
N ASP A 117 15.05 -8.97 -4.06
CA ASP A 117 15.33 -8.18 -5.26
C ASP A 117 15.36 -6.66 -4.99
N GLY A 118 15.04 -6.25 -3.79
CA GLY A 118 15.00 -4.85 -3.36
C GLY A 118 14.40 -4.74 -1.97
N VAL A 119 14.01 -3.54 -1.58
CA VAL A 119 13.39 -3.26 -0.28
C VAL A 119 12.22 -2.27 -0.44
N ASN A 120 11.14 -2.51 0.29
CA ASN A 120 10.10 -1.54 0.53
C ASN A 120 10.26 -0.95 1.93
N LEU A 121 10.27 0.38 2.05
CA LEU A 121 10.36 1.08 3.33
C LEU A 121 8.98 1.62 3.69
N ASP A 122 8.49 1.20 4.86
CA ASP A 122 7.24 1.67 5.47
C ASP A 122 7.55 2.26 6.86
N LEU A 123 8.08 3.48 6.85
CA LEU A 123 8.59 4.17 8.04
C LEU A 123 7.72 5.38 8.34
N GLU A 124 6.76 5.18 9.23
CA GLU A 124 5.71 6.16 9.50
C GLU A 124 5.82 6.83 10.88
N HIS A 125 4.97 7.81 11.10
CA HIS A 125 4.78 8.51 12.38
C HIS A 125 6.02 9.27 12.88
N ALA A 126 6.92 9.72 11.98
CA ALA A 126 7.87 10.77 12.31
C ALA A 126 7.11 12.10 12.54
N GLN A 127 7.65 12.96 13.42
CA GLN A 127 6.99 14.23 13.74
C GLN A 127 7.12 15.22 12.56
N ALA A 128 6.09 16.02 12.29
CA ALA A 128 6.08 16.99 11.19
C ALA A 128 7.30 17.95 11.22
N GLY A 129 7.74 18.35 12.41
CA GLY A 129 8.95 19.18 12.58
C GLY A 129 10.26 18.51 12.12
N ASP A 130 10.25 17.21 11.88
CA ASP A 130 11.42 16.44 11.45
C ASP A 130 11.53 16.27 9.93
N ARG A 131 10.69 16.95 9.14
CA ARG A 131 10.62 16.80 7.68
C ARG A 131 11.99 16.82 6.99
N GLN A 132 12.86 17.75 7.33
CA GLN A 132 14.18 17.82 6.71
C GLN A 132 15.12 16.69 7.17
N LEU A 133 15.02 16.28 8.43
CA LEU A 133 15.79 15.15 8.97
C LEU A 133 15.35 13.85 8.31
N TYR A 134 14.06 13.60 8.27
CA TYR A 134 13.47 12.44 7.60
C TYR A 134 13.86 12.37 6.12
N THR A 135 13.73 13.49 5.41
CA THR A 135 14.11 13.56 3.99
C THR A 135 15.58 13.19 3.79
N ARG A 136 16.51 13.78 4.58
CA ARG A 136 17.95 13.46 4.48
C ARG A 136 18.25 12.00 4.84
N PHE A 137 17.59 11.47 5.86
CA PHE A 137 17.73 10.08 6.27
C PHE A 137 17.31 9.13 5.15
N ILE A 138 16.11 9.28 4.58
CA ILE A 138 15.65 8.45 3.45
C ILE A 138 16.57 8.59 2.24
N GLN A 139 16.99 9.81 1.89
CA GLN A 139 17.93 10.03 0.79
C GLN A 139 19.27 9.33 1.02
N GLY A 140 19.75 9.29 2.27
CA GLY A 140 20.96 8.57 2.66
C GLY A 140 20.79 7.06 2.47
N TRP A 141 19.74 6.50 3.03
CA TRP A 141 19.46 5.06 2.94
C TRP A 141 19.23 4.60 1.50
N VAL A 142 18.43 5.33 0.73
CA VAL A 142 18.19 5.00 -0.69
C VAL A 142 19.50 4.91 -1.46
N ARG A 143 20.42 5.88 -1.29
CA ARG A 143 21.74 5.83 -1.95
C ARG A 143 22.56 4.61 -1.52
N LEU A 144 22.56 4.27 -0.23
CA LEU A 144 23.31 3.11 0.28
C LEU A 144 22.71 1.78 -0.24
N PHE A 145 21.38 1.63 -0.30
CA PHE A 145 20.75 0.45 -0.88
C PHE A 145 21.01 0.34 -2.38
N GLN A 146 20.92 1.44 -3.13
CA GLN A 146 21.22 1.45 -4.56
C GLN A 146 22.69 1.11 -4.85
N GLN A 147 23.66 1.59 -4.02
CA GLN A 147 25.05 1.19 -4.11
C GLN A 147 25.27 -0.31 -3.82
N ALA A 148 24.40 -0.90 -3.02
CA ALA A 148 24.36 -2.33 -2.74
C ALA A 148 23.53 -3.14 -3.76
N ASN A 149 23.08 -2.51 -4.86
CA ASN A 149 22.21 -3.07 -5.91
C ASN A 149 20.81 -3.49 -5.44
N PHE A 150 20.27 -2.84 -4.41
CA PHE A 150 18.90 -3.04 -3.98
C PHE A 150 18.07 -1.79 -4.33
N PRO A 151 17.14 -1.87 -5.31
CA PRO A 151 16.18 -0.82 -5.54
C PRO A 151 15.24 -0.64 -4.34
N VAL A 152 14.80 0.61 -4.14
CA VAL A 152 14.01 1.02 -2.98
C VAL A 152 12.64 1.54 -3.42
N THR A 153 11.57 0.96 -2.88
CA THR A 153 10.25 1.59 -2.86
C THR A 153 9.98 2.17 -1.48
N LEU A 154 9.21 3.26 -1.43
CA LEU A 154 8.84 3.94 -0.19
C LEU A 154 7.33 4.10 -0.14
N ASP A 155 6.72 3.67 0.95
CA ASP A 155 5.30 3.91 1.21
C ASP A 155 5.14 5.34 1.75
N VAL A 156 4.21 6.09 1.17
CA VAL A 156 3.95 7.48 1.54
C VAL A 156 2.44 7.72 1.71
N PRO A 157 2.03 8.51 2.72
CA PRO A 157 0.62 8.78 2.98
C PRO A 157 -0.03 9.56 1.84
N ALA A 158 -1.33 9.35 1.64
CA ALA A 158 -2.11 10.16 0.70
C ALA A 158 -2.12 11.65 1.11
N LYS A 159 -1.77 12.52 0.16
CA LYS A 159 -1.79 13.99 0.31
C LYS A 159 -2.44 14.61 -0.93
N THR A 160 -3.27 15.63 -0.73
CA THR A 160 -3.88 16.41 -1.83
C THR A 160 -3.21 17.77 -2.01
N ALA A 161 -2.31 18.13 -1.11
CA ALA A 161 -1.49 19.35 -1.11
C ALA A 161 -0.26 19.14 -0.23
N ASP A 162 0.71 20.03 -0.31
CA ASP A 162 1.81 20.03 0.65
C ASP A 162 1.41 20.76 1.94
N GLU A 163 1.33 20.02 3.01
CA GLU A 163 1.00 20.48 4.36
C GLU A 163 2.11 20.09 5.33
N PRO A 164 3.23 20.86 5.36
CA PRO A 164 4.41 20.47 6.14
C PRO A 164 4.16 20.31 7.64
N MET A 165 3.13 20.94 8.17
CA MET A 165 2.76 20.92 9.60
C MET A 165 1.66 19.89 9.91
N ALA A 166 1.15 19.16 8.91
CA ALA A 166 0.14 18.12 9.12
C ALA A 166 0.77 16.92 9.85
N GLU A 167 0.43 16.73 11.12
CA GLU A 167 0.88 15.61 11.97
C GLU A 167 2.02 14.76 11.36
N TRP A 168 1.88 13.44 11.32
CA TRP A 168 2.90 12.55 10.74
C TRP A 168 2.99 12.64 9.20
N LYS A 169 1.93 13.09 8.49
CA LYS A 169 1.93 13.20 7.02
C LYS A 169 2.82 14.34 6.52
N GLY A 170 2.99 15.39 7.33
CA GLY A 170 3.78 16.56 6.97
C GLY A 170 5.26 16.28 6.73
N VAL A 171 5.79 15.21 7.32
CA VAL A 171 7.20 14.83 7.18
C VAL A 171 7.56 14.37 5.76
N PHE A 172 6.59 13.88 4.98
CA PHE A 172 6.83 13.34 3.64
C PHE A 172 6.88 14.45 2.58
N ASP A 173 8.08 14.84 2.20
CA ASP A 173 8.34 15.73 1.07
C ASP A 173 8.31 14.94 -0.24
N TYR A 174 7.18 14.90 -0.93
CA TYR A 174 7.00 14.13 -2.15
C TYR A 174 8.04 14.47 -3.22
N ARG A 175 8.36 15.76 -3.38
CA ARG A 175 9.33 16.24 -4.38
C ARG A 175 10.74 15.75 -4.06
N ALA A 176 11.16 15.91 -2.82
CA ALA A 176 12.51 15.52 -2.41
C ALA A 176 12.69 14.00 -2.36
N LEU A 177 11.69 13.26 -1.88
CA LEU A 177 11.70 11.80 -1.81
C LEU A 177 11.57 11.18 -3.21
N GLY A 178 10.65 11.67 -4.04
CA GLY A 178 10.42 11.18 -5.40
C GLY A 178 11.64 11.31 -6.33
N ARG A 179 12.58 12.20 -6.03
CA ARG A 179 13.84 12.32 -6.80
C ARG A 179 14.76 11.11 -6.60
N VAL A 180 14.75 10.50 -5.43
CA VAL A 180 15.74 9.48 -5.05
C VAL A 180 15.21 8.06 -5.06
N VAL A 181 13.97 7.80 -4.63
CA VAL A 181 13.40 6.44 -4.59
C VAL A 181 13.23 5.86 -5.99
N ASP A 182 13.28 4.54 -6.11
CA ASP A 182 13.00 3.84 -7.37
C ASP A 182 11.49 3.73 -7.63
N GLY A 183 10.68 3.77 -6.57
CA GLY A 183 9.22 3.85 -6.63
C GLY A 183 8.64 4.43 -5.35
N ALA A 184 7.54 5.15 -5.48
CA ALA A 184 6.72 5.62 -4.35
C ALA A 184 5.36 4.95 -4.41
N VAL A 185 4.99 4.24 -3.35
CA VAL A 185 3.64 3.69 -3.18
C VAL A 185 2.81 4.74 -2.44
N ILE A 186 1.91 5.38 -3.16
CA ILE A 186 1.00 6.36 -2.55
C ILE A 186 -0.15 5.57 -1.92
N MET A 187 -0.29 5.64 -0.61
CA MET A 187 -1.34 4.94 0.15
C MET A 187 -2.69 5.63 -0.05
N THR A 188 -3.27 5.53 -1.26
CA THR A 188 -4.54 6.14 -1.66
C THR A 188 -5.74 5.38 -1.08
N TYR A 189 -5.78 5.26 0.26
CA TYR A 189 -6.86 4.67 1.05
C TYR A 189 -6.93 5.34 2.43
N GLU A 190 -7.90 4.95 3.25
CA GLU A 190 -8.26 5.58 4.53
C GLU A 190 -8.74 7.04 4.36
N GLU A 191 -9.45 7.34 3.26
CA GLU A 191 -10.21 8.58 3.12
C GLU A 191 -11.31 8.62 4.19
N HIS A 192 -12.07 7.53 4.29
CA HIS A 192 -12.94 7.20 5.41
C HIS A 192 -12.37 5.97 6.14
N TRP A 193 -12.26 6.05 7.44
CA TRP A 193 -11.62 5.08 8.32
C TRP A 193 -12.52 4.78 9.55
N PRO A 194 -12.21 3.79 10.40
CA PRO A 194 -13.12 3.40 11.49
C PRO A 194 -13.61 4.51 12.40
N GLY A 195 -12.85 5.56 12.59
CA GLY A 195 -13.21 6.71 13.44
C GLY A 195 -13.87 7.87 12.70
N SER A 196 -14.07 7.78 11.38
CA SER A 196 -14.71 8.81 10.58
C SER A 196 -16.21 8.53 10.37
N GLU A 197 -16.92 9.48 9.74
CA GLU A 197 -18.23 9.22 9.16
C GLU A 197 -18.15 8.13 8.07
N PRO A 198 -19.22 7.34 7.85
CA PRO A 198 -19.27 6.34 6.79
C PRO A 198 -19.04 6.92 5.39
N GLY A 199 -18.24 6.26 4.59
CA GLY A 199 -17.94 6.64 3.22
C GLY A 199 -16.97 5.67 2.53
N SER A 200 -16.62 5.96 1.29
CA SER A 200 -15.66 5.16 0.55
C SER A 200 -14.27 5.22 1.20
N VAL A 201 -13.62 4.07 1.38
CA VAL A 201 -12.22 3.99 1.85
C VAL A 201 -11.27 4.73 0.91
N ALA A 202 -11.63 4.81 -0.38
CA ALA A 202 -10.85 5.43 -1.44
C ALA A 202 -11.78 5.88 -2.58
N SER A 203 -12.46 7.01 -2.40
CA SER A 203 -13.33 7.54 -3.45
C SER A 203 -12.53 7.94 -4.68
N LEU A 204 -13.06 7.71 -5.87
CA LEU A 204 -12.34 8.03 -7.10
C LEU A 204 -12.00 9.54 -7.22
N PRO A 205 -12.86 10.49 -6.85
CA PRO A 205 -12.52 11.91 -6.86
C PRO A 205 -11.37 12.27 -5.91
N TRP A 206 -11.34 11.68 -4.70
CA TRP A 206 -10.26 11.93 -3.76
C TRP A 206 -8.95 11.27 -4.23
N VAL A 207 -8.99 10.01 -4.66
CA VAL A 207 -7.82 9.34 -5.24
C VAL A 207 -7.25 10.14 -6.41
N THR A 208 -8.13 10.69 -7.27
CA THR A 208 -7.71 11.54 -8.39
C THR A 208 -6.95 12.78 -7.91
N LYS A 209 -7.46 13.49 -6.88
CA LYS A 209 -6.78 14.65 -6.31
C LYS A 209 -5.41 14.29 -5.72
N VAL A 210 -5.33 13.16 -5.01
CA VAL A 210 -4.06 12.67 -4.44
C VAL A 210 -3.04 12.37 -5.54
N ILE A 211 -3.47 11.66 -6.59
CA ILE A 211 -2.58 11.31 -7.70
C ILE A 211 -2.17 12.55 -8.52
N ASP A 212 -3.08 13.48 -8.76
CA ASP A 212 -2.76 14.72 -9.47
C ASP A 212 -1.76 15.57 -8.67
N TYR A 213 -1.88 15.62 -7.33
CA TYR A 213 -0.86 16.23 -6.48
C TYR A 213 0.47 15.47 -6.56
N ALA A 214 0.48 14.14 -6.43
CA ALA A 214 1.70 13.36 -6.54
C ALA A 214 2.43 13.59 -7.88
N LEU A 215 1.68 13.69 -8.98
CA LEU A 215 2.20 13.96 -10.32
C LEU A 215 2.80 15.37 -10.46
N SER A 216 2.35 16.33 -9.67
CA SER A 216 2.97 17.67 -9.62
C SER A 216 4.33 17.67 -8.93
N GLU A 217 4.61 16.64 -8.13
CA GLU A 217 5.81 16.55 -7.28
C GLU A 217 6.84 15.52 -7.76
N MET A 218 6.39 14.44 -8.42
CA MET A 218 7.30 13.38 -8.88
C MET A 218 6.85 12.77 -10.22
N PRO A 219 7.77 12.15 -10.99
CA PRO A 219 7.44 11.53 -12.27
C PRO A 219 6.43 10.39 -12.15
N ALA A 220 5.48 10.29 -13.06
CA ALA A 220 4.50 9.20 -13.15
C ALA A 220 5.14 7.81 -13.15
N SER A 221 6.32 7.67 -13.77
CA SER A 221 7.10 6.42 -13.84
C SER A 221 7.63 5.92 -12.49
N LYS A 222 7.45 6.67 -11.42
CA LYS A 222 7.82 6.29 -10.05
C LYS A 222 6.61 6.00 -9.17
N ILE A 223 5.40 6.35 -9.59
CA ILE A 223 4.18 6.29 -8.77
C ILE A 223 3.49 4.94 -8.91
N PHE A 224 3.33 4.26 -7.79
CA PHE A 224 2.37 3.18 -7.62
C PHE A 224 1.17 3.73 -6.85
N MET A 225 -0.02 3.62 -7.44
CA MET A 225 -1.26 4.04 -6.79
C MET A 225 -1.79 2.90 -5.92
N GLY A 226 -1.95 3.14 -4.62
CA GLY A 226 -2.50 2.18 -3.67
C GLY A 226 -3.97 1.87 -3.97
N ILE A 227 -4.36 0.61 -3.90
CA ILE A 227 -5.75 0.16 -4.04
C ILE A 227 -6.08 -0.71 -2.82
N PRO A 228 -7.05 -0.30 -1.98
CA PRO A 228 -7.50 -1.14 -0.88
C PRO A 228 -8.30 -2.34 -1.41
N LEU A 229 -8.24 -3.47 -0.72
CA LEU A 229 -9.04 -4.67 -1.02
C LEU A 229 -10.05 -4.97 0.10
N TYR A 230 -10.49 -3.94 0.78
CA TYR A 230 -11.37 -4.00 1.95
C TYR A 230 -12.36 -2.82 1.95
N GLY A 231 -13.17 -2.80 2.95
CA GLY A 231 -14.07 -1.70 3.28
C GLY A 231 -14.31 -1.65 4.78
N TYR A 232 -15.34 -0.92 5.17
CA TYR A 232 -15.76 -0.84 6.55
C TYR A 232 -17.27 -0.98 6.68
N ASP A 233 -17.68 -1.52 7.83
CA ASP A 233 -19.05 -1.59 8.34
C ASP A 233 -19.16 -0.65 9.53
N TRP A 234 -19.86 0.46 9.39
CA TRP A 234 -20.07 1.44 10.45
C TRP A 234 -21.44 1.27 11.09
N PRO A 235 -21.50 0.90 12.39
CA PRO A 235 -22.73 1.04 13.16
C PRO A 235 -23.08 2.52 13.34
N SER A 236 -24.34 2.84 13.56
CA SER A 236 -24.77 4.22 13.83
C SER A 236 -24.17 4.79 15.12
N ARG A 237 -23.64 3.93 15.99
CA ARG A 237 -22.96 4.29 17.23
C ARG A 237 -21.64 3.50 17.35
N GLY A 238 -20.53 4.21 17.44
CA GLY A 238 -19.21 3.61 17.61
C GLY A 238 -18.38 3.61 16.33
N ALA A 239 -17.22 2.96 16.40
CA ALA A 239 -16.26 2.92 15.30
C ALA A 239 -16.63 1.87 14.24
N GLY A 240 -16.27 2.13 13.01
CA GLY A 240 -16.35 1.18 11.91
C GLY A 240 -15.49 -0.06 12.14
N ARG A 241 -15.83 -1.15 11.49
CA ARG A 241 -15.08 -2.41 11.51
C ARG A 241 -14.66 -2.78 10.10
N ALA A 242 -13.40 -3.15 9.94
CA ALA A 242 -12.89 -3.62 8.65
C ALA A 242 -13.69 -4.82 8.15
N ILE A 243 -14.01 -4.81 6.86
CA ILE A 243 -14.78 -5.87 6.20
C ILE A 243 -14.16 -6.18 4.84
N SER A 244 -14.02 -7.47 4.54
CA SER A 244 -13.64 -7.92 3.19
C SER A 244 -14.84 -7.97 2.26
N TYR A 245 -14.60 -7.96 0.94
CA TYR A 245 -15.66 -8.13 -0.05
C TYR A 245 -16.56 -9.35 0.20
N PRO A 246 -16.03 -10.57 0.44
CA PRO A 246 -16.89 -11.72 0.73
C PRO A 246 -17.77 -11.53 1.97
N GLN A 247 -17.24 -10.90 3.02
CA GLN A 247 -18.01 -10.61 4.23
C GLN A 247 -19.11 -9.56 3.97
N ALA A 248 -18.81 -8.51 3.18
CA ALA A 248 -19.81 -7.52 2.78
C ALA A 248 -20.93 -8.17 1.99
N MET A 249 -20.61 -9.03 1.03
CA MET A 249 -21.60 -9.76 0.23
C MET A 249 -22.45 -10.73 1.08
N ASP A 250 -21.84 -11.37 2.08
CA ASP A 250 -22.57 -12.22 3.04
C ASP A 250 -23.56 -11.42 3.88
N LEU A 251 -23.12 -10.27 4.41
CA LEU A 251 -24.01 -9.37 5.16
C LEU A 251 -25.17 -8.88 4.29
N ALA A 252 -24.90 -8.39 3.08
CA ALA A 252 -25.92 -7.94 2.16
C ALA A 252 -26.97 -9.03 1.89
N ARG A 253 -26.54 -10.26 1.63
CA ARG A 253 -27.46 -11.42 1.43
C ARG A 253 -28.23 -11.75 2.69
N ARG A 254 -27.56 -11.84 3.84
CA ARG A 254 -28.17 -12.20 5.14
C ARG A 254 -29.28 -11.26 5.55
N PHE A 255 -29.13 -9.97 5.28
CA PHE A 255 -30.08 -8.94 5.67
C PHE A 255 -31.01 -8.51 4.50
N GLY A 256 -30.90 -9.14 3.33
CA GLY A 256 -31.66 -8.75 2.13
C GLY A 256 -31.38 -7.31 1.72
N ALA A 257 -30.21 -6.78 2.02
CA ALA A 257 -29.83 -5.39 1.76
C ALA A 257 -29.42 -5.23 0.29
N PRO A 258 -30.08 -4.36 -0.50
CA PRO A 258 -29.72 -4.13 -1.89
C PRO A 258 -28.38 -3.38 -1.97
N LEU A 259 -27.49 -3.85 -2.84
CA LEU A 259 -26.27 -3.13 -3.17
C LEU A 259 -26.62 -1.86 -3.95
N GLN A 260 -26.00 -0.76 -3.58
CA GLN A 260 -26.18 0.55 -4.20
C GLN A 260 -24.81 1.06 -4.70
N TRP A 261 -24.87 1.93 -5.69
CA TRP A 261 -23.70 2.62 -6.20
C TRP A 261 -23.74 4.10 -5.84
N ASP A 262 -22.75 4.54 -5.08
CA ASP A 262 -22.55 5.97 -4.84
C ASP A 262 -21.84 6.58 -6.05
N ALA A 263 -22.61 7.31 -6.85
CA ALA A 263 -22.10 7.92 -8.08
C ALA A 263 -21.17 9.14 -7.82
N GLN A 264 -21.18 9.69 -6.61
CA GLN A 264 -20.29 10.79 -6.24
C GLN A 264 -18.93 10.24 -5.76
N GLN A 265 -18.94 9.17 -4.98
CA GLN A 265 -17.74 8.54 -4.45
C GLN A 265 -17.18 7.43 -5.36
N HIS A 266 -17.95 6.99 -6.35
CA HIS A 266 -17.61 5.85 -7.21
C HIS A 266 -17.30 4.59 -6.40
N SER A 267 -18.21 4.26 -5.49
CA SER A 267 -18.04 3.15 -4.55
C SER A 267 -19.36 2.41 -4.33
N THR A 268 -19.26 1.11 -4.09
CA THR A 268 -20.42 0.29 -3.74
C THR A 268 -20.69 0.35 -2.24
N TYR A 269 -21.95 0.47 -1.87
CA TYR A 269 -22.39 0.50 -0.48
C TYR A 269 -23.75 -0.17 -0.28
N PHE A 270 -24.08 -0.45 0.97
CA PHE A 270 -25.45 -0.82 1.37
C PHE A 270 -25.70 -0.45 2.84
N ASN A 271 -26.97 -0.46 3.22
CA ASN A 271 -27.38 -0.26 4.61
C ASN A 271 -28.16 -1.48 5.08
N TYR A 272 -28.00 -1.82 6.37
CA TYR A 272 -28.80 -2.85 7.02
C TYR A 272 -29.07 -2.48 8.49
N THR A 273 -29.98 -3.24 9.13
CA THR A 273 -30.28 -3.03 10.56
C THR A 273 -30.01 -4.33 11.31
N LEU A 274 -29.24 -4.23 12.38
CA LEU A 274 -28.94 -5.33 13.28
C LEU A 274 -29.34 -4.94 14.71
N MET A 275 -30.23 -5.71 15.35
CA MET A 275 -30.72 -5.44 16.74
C MET A 275 -31.22 -3.99 16.95
N GLY A 276 -31.88 -3.41 15.95
CA GLY A 276 -32.38 -2.04 15.99
C GLY A 276 -31.33 -0.96 15.70
N GLU A 277 -30.09 -1.32 15.47
CA GLU A 277 -29.03 -0.40 15.09
C GLU A 277 -28.81 -0.41 13.58
N ARG A 278 -28.76 0.79 12.98
CA ARG A 278 -28.47 0.97 11.55
C ARG A 278 -26.96 0.84 11.31
N HIS A 279 -26.62 0.12 10.26
CA HIS A 279 -25.26 -0.03 9.75
C HIS A 279 -25.16 0.51 8.33
N THR A 280 -24.02 1.11 8.00
CA THR A 280 -23.67 1.53 6.64
C THR A 280 -22.35 0.85 6.28
N VAL A 281 -22.32 0.17 5.14
CA VAL A 281 -21.14 -0.56 4.65
C VAL A 281 -20.70 0.05 3.33
N TYR A 282 -19.45 0.47 3.24
CA TYR A 282 -18.75 0.79 1.99
C TYR A 282 -17.60 -0.18 1.79
N PHE A 283 -17.37 -0.63 0.55
CA PHE A 283 -16.32 -1.61 0.26
C PHE A 283 -15.87 -1.57 -1.19
N GLU A 284 -14.63 -2.03 -1.44
CA GLU A 284 -14.10 -2.18 -2.79
C GLU A 284 -14.67 -3.40 -3.50
N ASP A 285 -15.10 -3.20 -4.75
CA ASP A 285 -15.66 -4.22 -5.60
C ASP A 285 -15.03 -4.22 -7.02
N PRO A 286 -15.41 -5.15 -7.91
CA PRO A 286 -14.88 -5.18 -9.28
C PRO A 286 -15.16 -3.91 -10.11
N ARG A 287 -16.20 -3.15 -9.79
CA ARG A 287 -16.54 -1.91 -10.51
C ARG A 287 -15.61 -0.78 -10.08
N SER A 288 -15.48 -0.54 -8.78
CA SER A 288 -14.59 0.50 -8.23
C SER A 288 -13.11 0.21 -8.57
N LEU A 289 -12.70 -1.07 -8.55
CA LEU A 289 -11.36 -1.49 -9.00
C LEU A 289 -11.11 -1.07 -10.46
N ARG A 290 -12.06 -1.34 -11.37
CA ARG A 290 -11.91 -1.01 -12.79
C ARG A 290 -11.69 0.48 -13.00
N GLU A 291 -12.45 1.31 -12.30
CA GLU A 291 -12.32 2.76 -12.41
C GLU A 291 -10.96 3.27 -11.91
N LYS A 292 -10.45 2.72 -10.79
CA LYS A 292 -9.12 3.05 -10.25
C LYS A 292 -7.99 2.60 -11.18
N VAL A 293 -8.06 1.39 -11.73
CA VAL A 293 -7.05 0.91 -12.70
C VAL A 293 -7.05 1.77 -13.96
N ASN A 294 -8.23 2.18 -14.44
CA ASN A 294 -8.34 3.09 -15.58
C ASN A 294 -7.73 4.47 -15.27
N LEU A 295 -7.92 4.99 -14.05
CA LEU A 295 -7.26 6.22 -13.62
C LEU A 295 -5.73 6.08 -13.68
N ALA A 296 -5.17 4.99 -13.13
CA ALA A 296 -3.73 4.76 -13.17
C ALA A 296 -3.19 4.70 -14.61
N LYS A 297 -3.89 4.02 -15.52
CA LYS A 297 -3.54 3.97 -16.95
C LYS A 297 -3.62 5.34 -17.62
N ASN A 298 -4.70 6.08 -17.38
CA ASN A 298 -4.91 7.41 -17.97
C ASN A 298 -3.89 8.45 -17.49
N ARG A 299 -3.32 8.25 -16.31
CA ARG A 299 -2.24 9.08 -15.74
C ARG A 299 -0.84 8.58 -16.10
N ASN A 300 -0.72 7.48 -16.87
CA ASN A 300 0.54 6.83 -17.23
C ASN A 300 1.42 6.52 -16.01
N LEU A 301 0.80 6.10 -14.91
CA LEU A 301 1.53 5.75 -13.70
C LEU A 301 2.44 4.53 -13.94
N ARG A 302 3.47 4.36 -13.11
CA ARG A 302 4.28 3.14 -13.10
C ARG A 302 3.41 1.91 -12.85
N GLY A 303 2.49 2.00 -11.88
CA GLY A 303 1.70 0.84 -11.53
C GLY A 303 0.64 1.13 -10.48
N ILE A 304 0.08 0.03 -10.01
CA ILE A 304 -0.83 -0.04 -8.87
C ILE A 304 -0.21 -0.88 -7.76
N ALA A 305 -0.59 -0.59 -6.51
CA ALA A 305 -0.17 -1.35 -5.33
C ALA A 305 -1.40 -1.84 -4.56
N LEU A 306 -1.54 -3.15 -4.42
CA LEU A 306 -2.73 -3.80 -3.87
C LEU A 306 -2.57 -4.06 -2.37
N TRP A 307 -3.35 -3.41 -1.51
CA TRP A 307 -3.38 -3.61 -0.07
C TRP A 307 -4.63 -4.37 0.36
N GLU A 308 -4.66 -5.66 0.73
CA GLU A 308 -3.54 -6.60 0.63
C GLU A 308 -4.08 -7.98 0.16
N MET A 309 -3.22 -8.88 -0.28
CA MET A 309 -3.60 -10.12 -0.98
C MET A 309 -4.53 -11.05 -0.21
N ASN A 310 -4.42 -11.14 1.13
CA ASN A 310 -5.31 -12.01 1.92
C ASN A 310 -6.77 -11.51 1.94
N LEU A 311 -6.99 -10.21 1.68
CA LEU A 311 -8.31 -9.61 1.58
C LEU A 311 -8.93 -9.75 0.19
N SER A 312 -8.11 -10.13 -0.81
CA SER A 312 -8.56 -10.32 -2.18
C SER A 312 -9.54 -11.51 -2.32
N TYR A 313 -10.17 -11.61 -3.48
CA TYR A 313 -11.20 -12.60 -3.78
C TYR A 313 -11.17 -12.97 -5.28
N PRO A 314 -11.75 -14.09 -5.70
CA PRO A 314 -11.61 -14.58 -7.08
C PRO A 314 -12.10 -13.59 -8.14
N GLU A 315 -13.20 -12.86 -7.89
CA GLU A 315 -13.76 -11.87 -8.82
C GLU A 315 -12.83 -10.68 -9.03
N PHE A 316 -12.13 -10.27 -7.96
CA PHE A 316 -11.08 -9.24 -8.02
C PHE A 316 -10.01 -9.62 -9.05
N TRP A 317 -9.44 -10.81 -8.90
CA TRP A 317 -8.36 -11.28 -9.78
C TRP A 317 -8.80 -11.47 -11.22
N ARG A 318 -10.01 -12.02 -11.43
CA ARG A 318 -10.59 -12.14 -12.79
C ARG A 318 -10.80 -10.75 -13.42
N THR A 319 -11.29 -9.80 -12.64
CA THR A 319 -11.45 -8.43 -13.12
C THR A 319 -10.10 -7.82 -13.46
N LEU A 320 -9.11 -7.92 -12.55
CA LEU A 320 -7.76 -7.39 -12.79
C LEU A 320 -7.15 -7.96 -14.07
N GLN A 321 -7.26 -9.28 -14.28
CA GLN A 321 -6.77 -9.95 -15.50
C GLN A 321 -7.40 -9.41 -16.79
N THR A 322 -8.66 -8.95 -16.74
CA THR A 322 -9.35 -8.43 -17.93
C THR A 322 -9.06 -6.95 -18.20
N ILE A 323 -8.52 -6.23 -17.23
CA ILE A 323 -8.31 -4.79 -17.32
C ILE A 323 -6.84 -4.37 -17.33
N LEU A 324 -5.89 -5.29 -17.13
CA LEU A 324 -4.46 -5.06 -17.36
C LEU A 324 -4.13 -5.24 -18.84
#